data_445867c62646e792cc57cb0cd384c7e5
#
_entry.id   445867c62646e792cc57cb0cd384c7e5
#
_cell.length_a   1.000
_cell.length_b   1.000
_cell.length_c   1.000
_cell.angle_alpha   90.00
_cell.angle_beta   90.00
_cell.angle_gamma   90.00
#
_symmetry.space_group_name_H-M   'P 1'
#
loop_
_entity.id
_entity.type
_entity.pdbx_description
1 polymer ?
#
loop_
_entity_poly.entity_id
_entity_poly.type
_entity_poly.pdbx_seq_one_letter_code
_entity_poly.pdbx_strand_id
1 'polypeptide(L)'
;MNLDKEENSLNGFLIIDKPSGMTSHSVVHQIRKITNTKKVGHAGTLDPDATGVLVVGLGKATRLITYLVSDNKTYQATIRLGQSTSTDDREGEILKTVDCSNLDENKINSVIEDEGVMNRSSFTESIMKEEI
;
A
#
# COMPACT_ATOMS: atom_id res chain seq x y z
N MET A 1 -26.94 -15.93 37.89
CA MET A 1 -25.69 -16.56 37.45
C MET A 1 -25.68 -16.50 35.92
N ASN A 2 -25.16 -15.40 35.39
CA ASN A 2 -25.05 -15.20 33.95
C ASN A 2 -23.85 -16.01 33.47
N LEU A 3 -24.12 -17.19 32.95
CA LEU A 3 -23.16 -17.98 32.24
C LEU A 3 -22.92 -17.32 30.88
N ASP A 4 -21.79 -16.68 30.82
CA ASP A 4 -20.96 -16.29 29.71
C ASP A 4 -21.54 -16.59 28.32
N LYS A 5 -22.09 -15.55 27.70
CA LYS A 5 -21.94 -15.37 26.28
C LYS A 5 -20.43 -15.20 26.04
N GLU A 6 -19.70 -16.29 25.87
CA GLU A 6 -18.49 -16.25 25.09
C GLU A 6 -18.92 -15.71 23.73
N GLU A 7 -18.82 -14.40 23.56
CA GLU A 7 -18.79 -13.80 22.23
C GLU A 7 -17.69 -14.56 21.51
N ASN A 8 -18.08 -15.32 20.52
CA ASN A 8 -17.21 -16.05 19.63
C ASN A 8 -16.40 -15.02 18.82
N SER A 9 -15.56 -14.26 19.55
CA SER A 9 -14.79 -13.16 19.01
C SER A 9 -13.62 -13.74 18.23
N LEU A 10 -13.66 -13.61 16.91
CA LEU A 10 -12.55 -13.99 16.06
C LEU A 10 -11.31 -13.19 16.47
N ASN A 11 -10.20 -13.92 16.64
CA ASN A 11 -8.91 -13.34 16.98
C ASN A 11 -7.87 -13.91 16.01
N GLY A 12 -7.10 -13.05 15.36
CA GLY A 12 -6.07 -13.47 14.41
C GLY A 12 -5.82 -12.42 13.35
N PHE A 13 -5.04 -12.81 12.37
CA PHE A 13 -4.73 -11.97 11.21
C PHE A 13 -5.36 -12.55 9.95
N LEU A 14 -5.80 -11.65 9.09
CA LEU A 14 -6.19 -11.94 7.71
C LEU A 14 -5.21 -11.25 6.77
N ILE A 15 -4.82 -11.97 5.74
CA ILE A 15 -4.04 -11.42 4.64
C ILE A 15 -5.02 -11.17 3.50
N ILE A 16 -5.21 -9.91 3.18
CA ILE A 16 -6.17 -9.47 2.16
C ILE A 16 -5.41 -8.98 0.94
N ASP A 17 -5.77 -9.46 -0.22
CA ASP A 17 -5.37 -8.85 -1.49
C ASP A 17 -6.32 -7.68 -1.76
N LYS A 18 -5.85 -6.46 -1.45
CA LYS A 18 -6.69 -5.26 -1.60
C LYS A 18 -6.87 -4.94 -3.08
N PRO A 19 -8.10 -4.84 -3.58
CA PRO A 19 -8.33 -4.41 -4.95
C PRO A 19 -8.09 -2.91 -5.13
N SER A 20 -7.84 -2.49 -6.37
CA SER A 20 -7.85 -1.07 -6.77
C SER A 20 -9.22 -0.44 -6.56
N GLY A 21 -9.26 0.87 -6.33
CA GLY A 21 -10.49 1.64 -6.13
C GLY A 21 -11.10 1.53 -4.72
N MET A 22 -10.43 0.85 -3.80
CA MET A 22 -10.91 0.66 -2.44
C MET A 22 -9.87 1.15 -1.42
N THR A 23 -10.29 1.94 -0.44
CA THR A 23 -9.41 2.36 0.66
C THR A 23 -9.15 1.20 1.63
N SER A 24 -7.99 1.22 2.31
CA SER A 24 -7.69 0.27 3.38
C SER A 24 -8.75 0.28 4.48
N HIS A 25 -9.31 1.46 4.77
CA HIS A 25 -10.40 1.61 5.75
C HIS A 25 -11.70 0.94 5.30
N SER A 26 -12.03 1.02 4.01
CA SER A 26 -13.21 0.34 3.44
C SER A 26 -13.09 -1.18 3.57
N VAL A 27 -11.89 -1.73 3.37
CA VAL A 27 -11.63 -3.17 3.60
C VAL A 27 -11.90 -3.54 5.05
N VAL A 28 -11.35 -2.77 6.00
CA VAL A 28 -11.59 -3.00 7.44
C VAL A 28 -13.09 -2.96 7.76
N HIS A 29 -13.83 -2.03 7.17
CA HIS A 29 -15.27 -1.92 7.39
C HIS A 29 -16.03 -3.16 6.87
N GLN A 30 -15.67 -3.67 5.68
CA GLN A 30 -16.26 -4.90 5.15
C GLN A 30 -15.94 -6.12 6.02
N ILE A 31 -14.68 -6.25 6.47
CA ILE A 31 -14.29 -7.34 7.38
C ILE A 31 -15.07 -7.29 8.68
N ARG A 32 -15.29 -6.12 9.27
CA ARG A 32 -16.15 -5.97 10.47
C ARG A 32 -17.54 -6.51 10.25
N LYS A 33 -18.15 -6.23 9.10
CA LYS A 33 -19.48 -6.72 8.75
C LYS A 33 -19.52 -8.23 8.58
N ILE A 34 -18.57 -8.77 7.78
CA ILE A 34 -18.52 -10.20 7.46
C ILE A 34 -18.27 -11.04 8.71
N THR A 35 -17.34 -10.59 9.58
CA THR A 35 -16.92 -11.35 10.75
C THR A 35 -17.74 -11.05 12.00
N ASN A 36 -18.64 -10.07 11.92
CA ASN A 36 -19.37 -9.53 13.07
C ASN A 36 -18.44 -9.15 14.25
N THR A 37 -17.22 -8.72 13.93
CA THR A 37 -16.18 -8.39 14.91
C THR A 37 -15.98 -6.88 14.96
N LYS A 38 -16.19 -6.26 16.12
CA LYS A 38 -16.05 -4.80 16.29
C LYS A 38 -14.59 -4.34 16.20
N LYS A 39 -13.69 -5.09 16.84
CA LYS A 39 -12.25 -4.81 16.85
C LYS A 39 -11.60 -5.34 15.59
N VAL A 40 -11.38 -4.46 14.61
CA VAL A 40 -10.66 -4.77 13.36
C VAL A 40 -9.80 -3.57 13.00
N GLY A 41 -8.55 -3.81 12.64
CA GLY A 41 -7.59 -2.79 12.20
C GLY A 41 -6.66 -3.34 11.14
N HIS A 42 -5.92 -2.47 10.44
CA HIS A 42 -4.95 -2.88 9.42
C HIS A 42 -3.52 -2.45 9.76
N ALA A 43 -2.54 -3.19 9.28
CA ALA A 43 -1.12 -2.90 9.41
C ALA A 43 -0.60 -2.20 8.15
N GLY A 44 -0.56 -0.89 8.18
CA GLY A 44 -0.15 -0.05 7.05
C GLY A 44 -1.33 0.34 6.15
N THR A 45 -1.19 1.48 5.52
CA THR A 45 -2.19 2.02 4.59
C THR A 45 -1.70 1.81 3.17
N LEU A 46 -2.58 1.30 2.31
CA LEU A 46 -2.42 1.33 0.87
C LEU A 46 -3.34 2.40 0.31
N ASP A 47 -2.86 3.14 -0.67
CA ASP A 47 -3.66 4.11 -1.41
C ASP A 47 -4.85 3.43 -2.12
N PRO A 48 -5.90 4.17 -2.44
CA PRO A 48 -7.09 3.59 -3.09
C PRO A 48 -6.74 2.81 -4.36
N ASP A 49 -5.86 3.32 -5.19
CA ASP A 49 -5.45 2.70 -6.44
C ASP A 49 -4.42 1.59 -6.28
N ALA A 50 -3.68 1.58 -5.17
CA ALA A 50 -2.73 0.51 -4.90
C ALA A 50 -3.44 -0.80 -4.63
N THR A 51 -2.88 -1.89 -5.15
CA THR A 51 -3.34 -3.26 -4.94
C THR A 51 -2.32 -4.04 -4.11
N GLY A 52 -2.73 -5.19 -3.59
CA GLY A 52 -1.84 -6.16 -2.96
C GLY A 52 -2.06 -6.33 -1.47
N VAL A 53 -1.05 -6.78 -0.78
CA VAL A 53 -1.14 -7.30 0.59
C VAL A 53 -1.51 -6.23 1.59
N LEU A 54 -2.66 -6.42 2.23
CA LEU A 54 -3.13 -5.66 3.39
C LEU A 54 -3.34 -6.63 4.56
N VAL A 55 -2.53 -6.49 5.60
CA VAL A 55 -2.68 -7.30 6.81
C VAL A 55 -3.74 -6.68 7.72
N VAL A 56 -4.74 -7.47 8.07
CA VAL A 56 -5.87 -7.05 8.92
C VAL A 56 -5.89 -7.88 10.19
N GLY A 57 -5.86 -7.23 11.35
CA GLY A 57 -5.97 -7.86 12.64
C GLY A 57 -7.40 -7.83 13.18
N LEU A 58 -7.85 -8.94 13.79
CA LEU A 58 -9.16 -9.09 14.42
C LEU A 58 -9.04 -9.31 15.93
N GLY A 59 -9.95 -8.75 16.68
CA GLY A 59 -10.08 -8.94 18.10
C GLY A 59 -8.80 -8.58 18.86
N LYS A 60 -8.25 -9.51 19.62
CA LYS A 60 -7.03 -9.31 20.43
C LYS A 60 -5.79 -9.08 19.57
N ALA A 61 -5.75 -9.62 18.35
CA ALA A 61 -4.61 -9.45 17.44
C ALA A 61 -4.41 -8.00 16.98
N THR A 62 -5.42 -7.14 17.08
CA THR A 62 -5.26 -5.70 16.79
C THR A 62 -4.16 -5.04 17.61
N ARG A 63 -3.84 -5.55 18.78
CA ARG A 63 -2.75 -5.04 19.64
C ARG A 63 -1.36 -5.32 19.08
N LEU A 64 -1.25 -6.31 18.21
CA LEU A 64 0.02 -6.71 17.59
C LEU A 64 0.28 -5.99 16.25
N ILE A 65 -0.69 -5.23 15.73
CA ILE A 65 -0.57 -4.49 14.47
C ILE A 65 0.63 -3.54 14.48
N THR A 66 0.91 -2.89 15.61
CA THR A 66 2.03 -1.96 15.75
C THR A 66 3.38 -2.58 15.45
N TYR A 67 3.56 -3.86 15.73
CA TYR A 67 4.79 -4.58 15.42
C TYR A 67 4.92 -4.88 13.92
N LEU A 68 3.79 -5.09 13.23
CA LEU A 68 3.76 -5.37 11.79
C LEU A 68 3.91 -4.11 10.93
N VAL A 69 3.56 -2.95 11.45
CA VAL A 69 3.70 -1.67 10.73
C VAL A 69 5.18 -1.34 10.48
N SER A 70 6.07 -1.72 11.39
CA SER A 70 7.51 -1.47 11.29
C SER A 70 8.26 -2.48 10.42
N ASP A 71 7.62 -3.54 9.96
CA ASP A 71 8.26 -4.55 9.11
C ASP A 71 8.56 -4.00 7.70
N ASN A 72 9.55 -4.61 7.06
CA ASN A 72 9.92 -4.29 5.69
C ASN A 72 8.75 -4.55 4.73
N LYS A 73 8.59 -3.67 3.76
CA LYS A 73 7.58 -3.74 2.72
C LYS A 73 8.22 -3.61 1.35
N THR A 74 7.70 -4.38 0.40
CA THR A 74 8.12 -4.30 -0.99
C THR A 74 6.96 -3.79 -1.83
N TYR A 75 7.22 -2.81 -2.68
CA TYR A 75 6.26 -2.25 -3.61
C TYR A 75 6.77 -2.37 -5.03
N GLN A 76 5.85 -2.59 -5.95
CA GLN A 76 6.09 -2.45 -7.38
C GLN A 76 5.35 -1.20 -7.84
N ALA A 77 6.06 -0.27 -8.48
CA ALA A 77 5.50 0.97 -8.95
C ALA A 77 5.82 1.17 -10.44
N THR A 78 4.88 1.76 -11.17
CA THR A 78 5.10 2.24 -12.53
C THR A 78 5.25 3.75 -12.49
N ILE A 79 6.39 4.26 -12.97
CA ILE A 79 6.69 5.69 -12.99
C ILE A 79 6.66 6.17 -14.43
N ARG A 80 5.80 7.17 -14.72
CA ARG A 80 5.77 7.85 -16.00
C ARG A 80 6.76 8.99 -16.01
N LEU A 81 7.80 8.88 -16.82
CA LEU A 81 8.81 9.93 -16.97
C LEU A 81 8.30 11.07 -17.88
N GLY A 82 8.87 12.26 -17.70
CA GLY A 82 8.59 13.43 -18.54
C GLY A 82 7.39 14.27 -18.13
N GLN A 83 6.67 13.90 -17.07
CA GLN A 83 5.56 14.69 -16.55
C GLN A 83 5.63 14.82 -15.04
N SER A 84 5.27 16.01 -14.53
CA SER A 84 4.99 16.20 -13.11
C SER A 84 3.54 16.66 -12.93
N THR A 85 2.90 16.21 -11.87
CA THR A 85 1.52 16.53 -11.55
C THR A 85 1.41 17.21 -10.19
N SER A 86 0.27 17.82 -9.93
CA SER A 86 0.01 18.54 -8.68
C SER A 86 -0.06 17.66 -7.43
N THR A 87 -0.27 16.36 -7.62
CA THR A 87 -0.42 15.37 -6.54
C THR A 87 0.68 14.32 -6.55
N ASP A 88 1.66 14.43 -7.47
CA ASP A 88 2.72 13.45 -7.71
C ASP A 88 2.20 12.05 -8.08
N ASP A 89 0.95 11.96 -8.51
CA ASP A 89 0.31 10.77 -9.04
C ASP A 89 -0.38 11.03 -10.39
N ARG A 90 -0.97 10.01 -10.98
CA ARG A 90 -1.63 10.10 -12.30
C ARG A 90 -2.94 10.89 -12.31
N GLU A 91 -3.53 11.18 -11.15
CA GLU A 91 -4.83 11.86 -11.02
C GLU A 91 -4.67 13.39 -10.95
N GLY A 92 -3.46 13.87 -10.63
CA GLY A 92 -3.16 15.29 -10.53
C GLY A 92 -3.15 16.00 -11.88
N GLU A 93 -3.36 17.32 -11.84
CA GLU A 93 -3.19 18.18 -13.02
C GLU A 93 -1.73 18.20 -13.45
N ILE A 94 -1.48 18.12 -14.77
CA ILE A 94 -0.13 18.18 -15.32
C ILE A 94 0.42 19.59 -15.14
N LEU A 95 1.45 19.74 -14.33
CA LEU A 95 2.13 21.00 -14.07
C LEU A 95 3.23 21.29 -15.08
N LYS A 96 3.94 20.25 -15.50
CA LYS A 96 5.09 20.36 -16.40
C LYS A 96 5.23 19.11 -17.26
N THR A 97 5.59 19.33 -18.50
CA THR A 97 5.99 18.24 -19.41
C THR A 97 7.39 18.53 -19.94
N VAL A 98 8.24 17.52 -19.96
CA VAL A 98 9.63 17.59 -20.43
C VAL A 98 9.87 16.41 -21.36
N ASP A 99 10.58 16.65 -22.47
CA ASP A 99 11.04 15.57 -23.35
C ASP A 99 12.08 14.71 -22.64
N CYS A 100 11.80 13.42 -22.52
CA CYS A 100 12.68 12.43 -21.91
C CYS A 100 13.18 11.38 -22.90
N SER A 101 13.06 11.63 -24.20
CA SER A 101 13.52 10.70 -25.27
C SER A 101 15.02 10.34 -25.21
N ASN A 102 15.83 11.19 -24.56
CA ASN A 102 17.27 10.99 -24.40
C ASN A 102 17.66 10.33 -23.06
N LEU A 103 16.69 9.89 -22.27
CA LEU A 103 16.97 9.19 -21.03
C LEU A 103 17.27 7.71 -21.32
N ASP A 104 18.41 7.24 -20.81
CA ASP A 104 18.76 5.84 -20.78
C ASP A 104 18.60 5.26 -19.36
N GLU A 105 18.61 3.95 -19.27
CA GLU A 105 18.43 3.22 -18.01
C GLU A 105 19.54 3.55 -16.99
N ASN A 106 20.79 3.73 -17.44
CA ASN A 106 21.91 4.04 -16.56
C ASN A 106 21.72 5.39 -15.87
N LYS A 107 21.25 6.38 -16.63
CA LYS A 107 20.98 7.72 -16.12
C LYS A 107 19.82 7.73 -15.12
N ILE A 108 18.80 6.94 -15.38
CA ILE A 108 17.66 6.77 -14.45
C ILE A 108 18.15 6.13 -13.15
N ASN A 109 18.88 5.03 -13.24
CA ASN A 109 19.41 4.32 -12.07
C ASN A 109 20.35 5.19 -11.24
N SER A 110 21.23 5.99 -11.87
CA SER A 110 22.12 6.89 -11.13
C SER A 110 21.38 7.94 -10.33
N VAL A 111 20.29 8.49 -10.85
CA VAL A 111 19.45 9.45 -10.12
C VAL A 111 18.73 8.79 -8.92
N ILE A 112 18.22 7.58 -9.12
CA ILE A 112 17.57 6.80 -8.05
C ILE A 112 18.57 6.52 -6.92
N GLU A 113 19.80 6.17 -7.23
CA GLU A 113 20.86 5.92 -6.26
C GLU A 113 21.30 7.21 -5.53
N ASP A 114 21.48 8.32 -6.25
CA ASP A 114 21.97 9.59 -5.71
C ASP A 114 20.96 10.26 -4.77
N GLU A 115 19.67 10.19 -5.07
CA GLU A 115 18.62 10.80 -4.25
C GLU A 115 18.36 10.08 -2.93
N GLY A 116 19.05 8.97 -2.67
CA GLY A 116 18.94 8.22 -1.40
C GLY A 116 17.57 7.62 -1.16
N VAL A 117 16.72 7.59 -2.18
CA VAL A 117 15.34 7.08 -2.15
C VAL A 117 15.31 5.58 -1.84
N MET A 118 16.44 4.91 -2.07
CA MET A 118 16.56 3.45 -2.03
C MET A 118 16.98 2.88 -0.67
N ASN A 119 17.17 3.68 0.37
CA ASN A 119 17.99 3.20 1.50
C ASN A 119 17.22 2.63 2.69
N ARG A 120 15.91 2.35 2.64
CA ARG A 120 15.23 1.74 3.81
C ARG A 120 14.10 0.74 3.52
N SER A 121 13.79 0.48 2.29
CA SER A 121 12.91 -0.63 1.92
C SER A 121 13.38 -1.12 0.56
N SER A 122 13.50 -2.43 0.39
CA SER A 122 13.80 -3.02 -0.91
C SER A 122 12.69 -2.64 -1.89
N PHE A 123 12.89 -1.54 -2.61
CA PHE A 123 12.05 -1.16 -3.73
C PHE A 123 12.45 -2.05 -4.91
N THR A 124 11.56 -2.88 -5.36
CA THR A 124 11.72 -3.54 -6.66
C THR A 124 10.99 -2.68 -7.68
N GLU A 125 11.72 -1.76 -8.31
CA GLU A 125 11.18 -0.94 -9.39
C GLU A 125 11.22 -1.73 -10.69
N SER A 126 10.05 -1.93 -11.27
CA SER A 126 9.91 -2.24 -12.68
C SER A 126 9.63 -0.94 -13.43
N ILE A 127 10.65 -0.34 -14.02
CA ILE A 127 10.48 0.76 -14.97
C ILE A 127 9.99 0.13 -16.27
N MET A 128 8.70 0.17 -16.52
CA MET A 128 8.17 -0.21 -17.83
C MET A 128 8.18 1.00 -18.73
N LYS A 129 8.94 0.93 -19.83
CA LYS A 129 8.74 1.81 -20.99
C LYS A 129 7.41 1.40 -21.63
N GLU A 130 6.39 2.22 -21.52
CA GLU A 130 5.29 2.15 -22.46
C GLU A 130 5.82 2.67 -23.80
N GLU A 131 6.01 1.76 -24.75
CA GLU A 131 6.12 2.15 -26.16
C GLU A 131 4.78 2.74 -26.60
N ILE A 132 4.84 3.97 -27.10
CA ILE A 132 3.72 4.68 -27.75
C ILE A 132 3.51 4.09 -29.13
#